data_04d5846a45b7450589ebdebebad74b02
#
_entry.id   04d5846a45b7450589ebdebebad74b02
#
_cell.length_a   1.000
_cell.length_b   1.000
_cell.length_c   1.000
_cell.angle_alpha   90.00
_cell.angle_beta   90.00
_cell.angle_gamma   90.00
#
_symmetry.space_group_name_H-M   'P 1'
#
loop_
_entity.id
_entity.type
_entity.pdbx_description
1 polymer ?
#
loop_
_entity_poly.entity_id
_entity_poly.type
_entity_poly.pdbx_seq_one_letter_code
_entity_poly.pdbx_strand_id
1 'polypeptide(L)'
;MADQQQQLDSRYLPTVAILTPGEMGTGIGIMLRHYGYTVATQLLGRSEYTVTRARDAQFHCYPSDEDIVAECTYVFSIVPPSEAISTARRIAEAAVSFASAAIAPEHPPAPLYFLDLNATSPATSRAIAALFNGINIQLANNPAGRKIVFVDGAIIGGPPKLDPHNGEWFKPNIMLSGPSKLSLTAFNEHDDATTLVETEEDDGEVLERVLGVKWVGNEIGQASGVKMCFASLTKGLTALAIESFTTASSLGLLKPLQDQLAEKTPLISSFVNNAIVQMPPKAYRWVGEMEEIADTFHEEGGFDKTIYQGTAEVFRTINEDTELGRERTGLRTRGKTVEDVTTLLAEGMKHRTERLSRAAAAIDPSASKKNPKLAEALSGLNIAEEEEGK
;
A
#
# COMPACT_ATOMS: atom_id res chain seq x y z
N MET A 1 -2.32 22.47 -23.03
CA MET A 1 -2.10 22.31 -21.58
C MET A 1 -2.49 23.57 -20.79
N ALA A 2 -2.10 24.79 -21.19
CA ALA A 2 -2.58 26.01 -20.52
C ALA A 2 -4.11 26.18 -20.58
N ASP A 3 -4.77 25.86 -21.69
CA ASP A 3 -6.23 25.92 -21.83
C ASP A 3 -6.98 24.94 -20.95
N GLN A 4 -6.41 23.76 -20.70
CA GLN A 4 -7.00 22.75 -19.80
C GLN A 4 -6.90 23.14 -18.32
N GLN A 5 -5.83 23.84 -17.93
CA GLN A 5 -5.68 24.37 -16.58
C GLN A 5 -6.67 25.50 -16.33
N GLN A 6 -6.87 26.39 -17.34
CA GLN A 6 -7.78 27.51 -17.23
C GLN A 6 -9.27 27.10 -17.19
N GLN A 7 -9.61 25.94 -17.78
CA GLN A 7 -10.96 25.37 -17.75
C GLN A 7 -11.31 24.73 -16.42
N LEU A 8 -10.29 24.20 -15.68
CA LEU A 8 -10.48 23.65 -14.32
C LEU A 8 -10.59 24.76 -13.25
N ASP A 9 -9.93 25.90 -13.43
CA ASP A 9 -9.92 27.02 -12.47
C ASP A 9 -11.29 27.66 -12.20
N SER A 10 -12.28 27.44 -13.06
CA SER A 10 -13.65 28.00 -12.93
C SER A 10 -14.70 26.98 -12.45
N ARG A 11 -14.32 25.69 -12.29
CA ARG A 11 -15.24 24.62 -11.95
C ARG A 11 -15.15 24.29 -10.46
N TYR A 12 -16.28 24.10 -9.81
CA TYR A 12 -16.31 23.55 -8.46
C TYR A 12 -16.01 22.04 -8.51
N LEU A 13 -14.81 21.65 -8.12
CA LEU A 13 -14.39 20.25 -8.08
C LEU A 13 -14.79 19.59 -6.77
N PRO A 14 -15.17 18.30 -6.78
CA PRO A 14 -15.58 17.59 -5.59
C PRO A 14 -14.41 17.41 -4.60
N THR A 15 -14.74 17.32 -3.30
CA THR A 15 -13.76 17.07 -2.25
C THR A 15 -13.31 15.61 -2.24
N VAL A 16 -12.00 15.40 -2.17
CA VAL A 16 -11.37 14.08 -2.08
C VAL A 16 -10.75 13.90 -0.70
N ALA A 17 -11.22 12.93 0.08
CA ALA A 17 -10.57 12.53 1.32
C ALA A 17 -9.46 11.52 1.05
N ILE A 18 -8.29 11.70 1.67
CA ILE A 18 -7.21 10.70 1.70
C ILE A 18 -7.04 10.27 3.14
N LEU A 19 -7.38 9.01 3.40
CA LEU A 19 -7.27 8.44 4.72
C LEU A 19 -5.81 8.08 5.03
N THR A 20 -5.33 8.57 6.17
CA THR A 20 -3.96 8.30 6.66
C THR A 20 -2.87 8.68 5.65
N PRO A 21 -2.62 9.98 5.41
CA PRO A 21 -1.71 10.42 4.36
C PRO A 21 -0.25 10.03 4.65
N GLY A 22 0.14 8.83 4.17
CA GLY A 22 1.51 8.37 4.04
C GLY A 22 2.23 9.07 2.88
N GLU A 23 3.42 8.62 2.48
CA GLU A 23 4.16 9.22 1.35
C GLU A 23 3.33 9.19 0.05
N MET A 24 2.69 8.05 -0.26
CA MET A 24 1.89 7.89 -1.47
C MET A 24 0.64 8.77 -1.44
N GLY A 25 -0.14 8.69 -0.36
CA GLY A 25 -1.36 9.49 -0.22
C GLY A 25 -1.08 10.99 -0.23
N THR A 26 0.00 11.42 0.43
CA THR A 26 0.42 12.83 0.40
C THR A 26 0.81 13.27 -1.01
N GLY A 27 1.59 12.46 -1.73
CA GLY A 27 1.96 12.78 -3.12
C GLY A 27 0.74 12.91 -4.03
N ILE A 28 -0.21 11.98 -3.95
CA ILE A 28 -1.47 12.04 -4.70
C ILE A 28 -2.27 13.29 -4.31
N GLY A 29 -2.39 13.60 -3.02
CA GLY A 29 -3.13 14.77 -2.56
C GLY A 29 -2.51 16.10 -3.00
N ILE A 30 -1.17 16.22 -2.97
CA ILE A 30 -0.48 17.41 -3.51
C ILE A 30 -0.74 17.56 -5.01
N MET A 31 -0.71 16.45 -5.75
CA MET A 31 -1.04 16.46 -7.18
C MET A 31 -2.50 16.88 -7.43
N LEU A 32 -3.46 16.33 -6.69
CA LEU A 32 -4.87 16.72 -6.80
C LEU A 32 -5.10 18.19 -6.48
N ARG A 33 -4.46 18.73 -5.43
CA ARG A 33 -4.52 20.14 -5.09
C ARG A 33 -3.93 21.04 -6.18
N HIS A 34 -2.87 20.59 -6.84
CA HIS A 34 -2.30 21.31 -7.99
C HIS A 34 -3.32 21.45 -9.13
N TYR A 35 -4.23 20.48 -9.28
CA TYR A 35 -5.33 20.50 -10.24
C TYR A 35 -6.64 21.12 -9.69
N GLY A 36 -6.59 21.80 -8.54
CA GLY A 36 -7.72 22.56 -8.00
C GLY A 36 -8.65 21.79 -7.05
N TYR A 37 -8.40 20.49 -6.78
CA TYR A 37 -9.23 19.72 -5.84
C TYR A 37 -9.02 20.16 -4.40
N THR A 38 -10.10 20.19 -3.62
CA THR A 38 -10.03 20.20 -2.17
C THR A 38 -9.65 18.80 -1.68
N VAL A 39 -8.52 18.69 -0.97
CA VAL A 39 -8.08 17.42 -0.38
C VAL A 39 -8.26 17.47 1.12
N ALA A 40 -8.98 16.48 1.64
CA ALA A 40 -9.31 16.36 3.06
C ALA A 40 -8.66 15.12 3.68
N THR A 41 -8.60 15.10 5.01
CA THR A 41 -8.17 13.94 5.81
C THR A 41 -8.72 14.03 7.22
N GLN A 42 -8.61 12.95 7.98
CA GLN A 42 -8.89 12.88 9.42
C GLN A 42 -7.63 12.35 10.13
N LEU A 43 -7.21 13.01 11.21
CA LEU A 43 -5.91 12.81 11.84
C LEU A 43 -5.98 12.36 13.30
N LEU A 44 -7.17 12.08 13.84
CA LEU A 44 -7.32 11.65 15.22
C LEU A 44 -6.53 10.36 15.48
N GLY A 45 -5.68 10.36 16.52
CA GLY A 45 -4.85 9.21 16.87
C GLY A 45 -3.65 8.95 15.95
N ARG A 46 -3.36 9.85 14.99
CA ARG A 46 -2.20 9.72 14.10
C ARG A 46 -0.93 10.30 14.72
N SER A 47 0.22 9.79 14.29
CA SER A 47 1.52 10.29 14.76
C SER A 47 1.72 11.75 14.36
N GLU A 48 2.49 12.48 15.16
CA GLU A 48 2.87 13.88 14.88
C GLU A 48 3.50 14.03 13.49
N TYR A 49 4.27 13.03 13.05
CA TYR A 49 4.85 12.99 11.71
C TYR A 49 3.79 12.98 10.60
N THR A 50 2.69 12.22 10.77
CA THR A 50 1.57 12.20 9.82
C THR A 50 0.80 13.53 9.86
N VAL A 51 0.58 14.09 11.05
CA VAL A 51 -0.10 15.38 11.24
C VAL A 51 0.70 16.51 10.58
N THR A 52 2.00 16.57 10.80
CA THR A 52 2.88 17.58 10.19
C THR A 52 2.87 17.47 8.67
N ARG A 53 2.96 16.25 8.13
CA ARG A 53 2.91 15.99 6.68
C ARG A 53 1.60 16.45 6.05
N ALA A 54 0.46 16.18 6.67
CA ALA A 54 -0.84 16.64 6.17
C ALA A 54 -0.97 18.15 6.20
N ARG A 55 -0.45 18.79 7.25
CA ARG A 55 -0.40 20.26 7.39
C ARG A 55 0.48 20.90 6.31
N ASP A 56 1.69 20.37 6.11
CA ASP A 56 2.63 20.88 5.11
C ASP A 56 2.05 20.73 3.69
N ALA A 57 1.30 19.66 3.44
CA ALA A 57 0.56 19.42 2.21
C ALA A 57 -0.73 20.29 2.13
N GLN A 58 -1.06 21.06 3.18
CA GLN A 58 -2.24 21.94 3.28
C GLN A 58 -3.56 21.15 3.05
N PHE A 59 -3.68 19.95 3.60
CA PHE A 59 -4.92 19.20 3.57
C PHE A 59 -5.93 19.78 4.56
N HIS A 60 -7.21 19.80 4.19
CA HIS A 60 -8.27 20.13 5.10
C HIS A 60 -8.45 18.98 6.11
N CYS A 61 -8.41 19.31 7.41
CA CYS A 61 -8.50 18.29 8.46
C CYS A 61 -9.90 18.31 9.06
N TYR A 62 -10.69 17.29 8.77
CA TYR A 62 -11.99 17.09 9.43
C TYR A 62 -11.81 16.50 10.83
N PRO A 63 -12.66 16.89 11.80
CA PRO A 63 -12.61 16.39 13.17
C PRO A 63 -12.96 14.90 13.28
N SER A 64 -13.87 14.41 12.43
CA SER A 64 -14.40 13.05 12.50
C SER A 64 -14.47 12.36 11.13
N ASP A 65 -14.70 11.06 11.12
CA ASP A 65 -14.99 10.29 9.92
C ASP A 65 -16.42 10.57 9.40
N GLU A 66 -17.35 10.96 10.29
CA GLU A 66 -18.70 11.43 9.94
C GLU A 66 -18.63 12.70 9.08
N ASP A 67 -17.72 13.63 9.38
CA ASP A 67 -17.52 14.82 8.56
C ASP A 67 -16.95 14.45 7.18
N ILE A 68 -16.07 13.45 7.11
CA ILE A 68 -15.61 12.89 5.83
C ILE A 68 -16.78 12.34 5.02
N VAL A 69 -17.65 11.56 5.67
CA VAL A 69 -18.84 11.00 5.02
C VAL A 69 -19.81 12.10 4.57
N ALA A 70 -19.98 13.17 5.34
CA ALA A 70 -20.87 14.26 5.01
C ALA A 70 -20.39 15.09 3.81
N GLU A 71 -19.10 15.45 3.79
CA GLU A 71 -18.56 16.54 2.96
C GLU A 71 -17.76 16.05 1.75
N CYS A 72 -17.28 14.80 1.75
CA CYS A 72 -16.46 14.32 0.65
C CYS A 72 -17.27 13.52 -0.37
N THR A 73 -16.87 13.59 -1.62
CA THR A 73 -17.43 12.77 -2.71
C THR A 73 -16.63 11.49 -2.89
N TYR A 74 -15.32 11.59 -2.77
CA TYR A 74 -14.38 10.50 -2.95
C TYR A 74 -13.57 10.28 -1.68
N VAL A 75 -13.42 9.04 -1.27
CA VAL A 75 -12.57 8.61 -0.14
C VAL A 75 -11.54 7.63 -0.66
N PHE A 76 -10.27 8.01 -0.58
CA PHE A 76 -9.14 7.17 -0.97
C PHE A 76 -8.55 6.49 0.27
N SER A 77 -8.63 5.18 0.32
CA SER A 77 -7.93 4.35 1.29
C SER A 77 -6.53 4.02 0.75
N ILE A 78 -5.50 4.62 1.36
CA ILE A 78 -4.09 4.40 0.98
C ILE A 78 -3.31 4.09 2.25
N VAL A 79 -3.50 2.87 2.76
CA VAL A 79 -2.98 2.37 4.02
C VAL A 79 -2.20 1.06 3.83
N PRO A 80 -1.44 0.57 4.82
CA PRO A 80 -0.90 -0.79 4.77
C PRO A 80 -2.02 -1.84 4.61
N PRO A 81 -1.77 -2.98 3.93
CA PRO A 81 -2.77 -4.03 3.73
C PRO A 81 -3.48 -4.46 5.01
N SER A 82 -2.75 -4.60 6.10
CA SER A 82 -3.28 -4.97 7.42
C SER A 82 -4.31 -3.99 7.99
N GLU A 83 -4.35 -2.75 7.48
CA GLU A 83 -5.29 -1.72 7.91
C GLU A 83 -6.47 -1.52 6.93
N ALA A 84 -6.48 -2.19 5.78
CA ALA A 84 -7.48 -1.96 4.73
C ALA A 84 -8.91 -2.21 5.21
N ILE A 85 -9.19 -3.40 5.75
CA ILE A 85 -10.53 -3.77 6.26
C ILE A 85 -10.94 -2.88 7.43
N SER A 86 -10.04 -2.60 8.37
CA SER A 86 -10.35 -1.74 9.52
C SER A 86 -10.65 -0.30 9.11
N THR A 87 -9.95 0.20 8.09
CA THR A 87 -10.18 1.52 7.51
C THR A 87 -11.53 1.60 6.81
N ALA A 88 -11.88 0.58 6.01
CA ALA A 88 -13.20 0.49 5.38
C ALA A 88 -14.32 0.41 6.42
N ARG A 89 -14.12 -0.35 7.50
CA ARG A 89 -15.10 -0.46 8.60
C ARG A 89 -15.33 0.86 9.29
N ARG A 90 -14.29 1.65 9.55
CA ARG A 90 -14.42 3.00 10.13
C ARG A 90 -15.37 3.88 9.31
N ILE A 91 -15.19 3.92 7.99
CA ILE A 91 -16.05 4.72 7.09
C ILE A 91 -17.47 4.15 7.04
N ALA A 92 -17.61 2.83 7.06
CA ALA A 92 -18.92 2.15 7.14
C ALA A 92 -19.68 2.53 8.42
N GLU A 93 -19.01 2.49 9.58
CA GLU A 93 -19.57 2.89 10.88
C GLU A 93 -19.90 4.38 10.91
N ALA A 94 -19.03 5.23 10.37
CA ALA A 94 -19.28 6.67 10.25
C ALA A 94 -20.49 6.98 9.37
N ALA A 95 -20.72 6.22 8.29
CA ALA A 95 -21.89 6.40 7.43
C ALA A 95 -23.20 6.06 8.17
N VAL A 96 -23.20 5.02 9.00
CA VAL A 96 -24.34 4.67 9.84
C VAL A 96 -24.59 5.72 10.92
N SER A 97 -23.52 6.18 11.58
CA SER A 97 -23.57 7.24 12.61
C SER A 97 -24.11 8.54 12.01
N PHE A 98 -23.55 8.98 10.90
CA PHE A 98 -24.01 10.17 10.18
C PHE A 98 -25.50 10.09 9.82
N ALA A 99 -25.94 9.01 9.17
CA ALA A 99 -27.32 8.82 8.75
C ALA A 99 -28.31 8.80 9.92
N SER A 100 -27.86 8.36 11.10
CA SER A 100 -28.69 8.31 12.33
C SER A 100 -28.85 9.66 13.00
N ALA A 101 -27.87 10.56 12.82
CA ALA A 101 -27.86 11.90 13.43
C ALA A 101 -28.34 13.00 12.50
N ALA A 102 -28.26 12.80 11.19
CA ALA A 102 -28.60 13.82 10.20
C ALA A 102 -30.12 14.04 10.09
N ILE A 103 -30.48 15.30 9.83
CA ILE A 103 -31.86 15.66 9.45
C ILE A 103 -32.08 15.18 8.02
N ALA A 104 -33.25 14.59 7.75
CA ALA A 104 -33.59 14.12 6.41
C ALA A 104 -33.46 15.28 5.38
N PRO A 105 -32.62 15.13 4.36
CA PRO A 105 -32.48 16.17 3.33
C PRO A 105 -33.69 16.19 2.40
N GLU A 106 -33.88 17.29 1.67
CA GLU A 106 -34.97 17.42 0.69
C GLU A 106 -34.78 16.46 -0.50
N HIS A 107 -33.54 16.16 -0.84
CA HIS A 107 -33.17 15.22 -1.90
C HIS A 107 -32.24 14.13 -1.37
N PRO A 108 -32.27 12.92 -1.95
CA PRO A 108 -31.34 11.86 -1.59
C PRO A 108 -29.88 12.36 -1.74
N PRO A 109 -29.02 12.09 -0.77
CA PRO A 109 -27.63 12.52 -0.85
C PRO A 109 -26.89 11.78 -1.98
N ALA A 110 -25.99 12.49 -2.67
CA ALA A 110 -25.13 11.90 -3.68
C ALA A 110 -24.29 10.75 -3.06
N PRO A 111 -23.95 9.71 -3.80
CA PRO A 111 -23.18 8.60 -3.29
C PRO A 111 -21.78 9.03 -2.85
N LEU A 112 -21.23 8.27 -1.91
CA LEU A 112 -19.84 8.34 -1.49
C LEU A 112 -19.05 7.26 -2.23
N TYR A 113 -18.04 7.64 -2.99
CA TYR A 113 -17.14 6.69 -3.63
C TYR A 113 -15.99 6.34 -2.69
N PHE A 114 -15.87 5.07 -2.34
CA PHE A 114 -14.74 4.56 -1.58
C PHE A 114 -13.81 3.77 -2.50
N LEU A 115 -12.62 4.33 -2.76
CA LEU A 115 -11.58 3.70 -3.56
C LEU A 115 -10.59 3.02 -2.61
N ASP A 116 -10.54 1.70 -2.65
CA ASP A 116 -9.46 0.96 -1.99
C ASP A 116 -8.25 0.91 -2.92
N LEU A 117 -7.23 1.73 -2.63
CA LEU A 117 -6.01 1.85 -3.43
C LEU A 117 -4.83 1.11 -2.78
N ASN A 118 -5.12 0.13 -1.93
CA ASN A 118 -4.15 -0.60 -1.15
C ASN A 118 -3.51 -1.74 -1.96
N ALA A 119 -2.55 -2.43 -1.35
CA ALA A 119 -1.94 -3.61 -1.95
C ALA A 119 -2.55 -4.88 -1.31
N THR A 120 -3.84 -5.08 -1.55
CA THR A 120 -4.65 -6.17 -1.00
C THR A 120 -4.91 -7.25 -2.04
N SER A 121 -5.26 -8.44 -1.58
CA SER A 121 -5.70 -9.55 -2.44
C SER A 121 -7.10 -9.29 -3.03
N PRO A 122 -7.48 -9.92 -4.14
CA PRO A 122 -8.85 -9.91 -4.65
C PRO A 122 -9.88 -10.33 -3.60
N ALA A 123 -9.55 -11.29 -2.75
CA ALA A 123 -10.43 -11.74 -1.67
C ALA A 123 -10.66 -10.65 -0.62
N THR A 124 -9.60 -9.94 -0.20
CA THR A 124 -9.71 -8.80 0.71
C THR A 124 -10.57 -7.69 0.10
N SER A 125 -10.39 -7.36 -1.19
CA SER A 125 -11.23 -6.37 -1.89
C SER A 125 -12.69 -6.79 -1.94
N ARG A 126 -12.97 -8.07 -2.24
CA ARG A 126 -14.36 -8.60 -2.21
C ARG A 126 -14.97 -8.56 -0.81
N ALA A 127 -14.19 -8.82 0.23
CA ALA A 127 -14.65 -8.71 1.63
C ALA A 127 -15.02 -7.27 2.01
N ILE A 128 -14.23 -6.28 1.58
CA ILE A 128 -14.55 -4.85 1.77
C ILE A 128 -15.82 -4.47 0.99
N ALA A 129 -15.97 -4.93 -0.23
CA ALA A 129 -17.18 -4.70 -1.02
C ALA A 129 -18.42 -5.30 -0.35
N ALA A 130 -18.33 -6.51 0.20
CA ALA A 130 -19.42 -7.15 0.93
C ALA A 130 -19.80 -6.36 2.20
N LEU A 131 -18.80 -5.80 2.92
CA LEU A 131 -19.05 -4.92 4.05
C LEU A 131 -19.90 -3.70 3.64
N PHE A 132 -19.51 -2.97 2.59
CA PHE A 132 -20.26 -1.79 2.15
C PHE A 132 -21.63 -2.15 1.58
N ASN A 133 -21.75 -3.29 0.89
CA ASN A 133 -23.06 -3.78 0.45
C ASN A 133 -24.01 -4.04 1.63
N GLY A 134 -23.53 -4.62 2.73
CA GLY A 134 -24.30 -4.80 3.96
C GLY A 134 -24.75 -3.47 4.55
N ILE A 135 -23.87 -2.48 4.62
CA ILE A 135 -24.20 -1.13 5.09
C ILE A 135 -25.20 -0.44 4.16
N ASN A 136 -25.04 -0.54 2.85
CA ASN A 136 -25.99 0.04 1.90
C ASN A 136 -27.41 -0.54 2.07
N ILE A 137 -27.54 -1.83 2.35
CA ILE A 137 -28.84 -2.46 2.67
C ILE A 137 -29.42 -1.88 3.97
N GLN A 138 -28.60 -1.71 5.01
CA GLN A 138 -29.01 -1.12 6.28
C GLN A 138 -29.50 0.34 6.10
N LEU A 139 -28.81 1.11 5.26
CA LEU A 139 -29.11 2.52 5.02
C LEU A 139 -30.21 2.78 4.00
N ALA A 140 -30.64 1.78 3.22
CA ALA A 140 -31.57 1.92 2.10
C ALA A 140 -32.89 2.63 2.43
N ASN A 141 -33.38 2.49 3.67
CA ASN A 141 -34.63 3.10 4.12
C ASN A 141 -34.41 4.39 4.96
N ASN A 142 -33.18 4.84 5.13
CA ASN A 142 -32.87 6.09 5.83
C ASN A 142 -32.75 7.23 4.81
N PRO A 143 -33.60 8.29 4.89
CA PRO A 143 -33.56 9.41 3.93
C PRO A 143 -32.19 10.13 3.89
N ALA A 144 -31.47 10.14 5.01
CA ALA A 144 -30.12 10.70 5.10
C ALA A 144 -29.01 9.65 4.81
N GLY A 145 -29.39 8.42 4.51
CA GLY A 145 -28.48 7.32 4.21
C GLY A 145 -27.74 7.55 2.90
N ARG A 146 -26.44 7.78 2.98
CA ARG A 146 -25.57 7.99 1.83
C ARG A 146 -25.05 6.64 1.32
N LYS A 147 -25.38 6.28 0.08
CA LYS A 147 -24.91 5.04 -0.55
C LYS A 147 -23.38 5.09 -0.69
N ILE A 148 -22.68 4.04 -0.31
CA ILE A 148 -21.25 3.88 -0.54
C ILE A 148 -21.04 3.03 -1.79
N VAL A 149 -20.36 3.59 -2.79
CA VAL A 149 -19.94 2.89 -4.00
C VAL A 149 -18.48 2.46 -3.81
N PHE A 150 -18.27 1.17 -3.69
CA PHE A 150 -16.93 0.62 -3.57
C PHE A 150 -16.28 0.45 -4.94
N VAL A 151 -15.03 0.89 -5.06
CA VAL A 151 -14.20 0.72 -6.25
C VAL A 151 -12.89 0.05 -5.82
N ASP A 152 -12.64 -1.12 -6.41
CA ASP A 152 -11.37 -1.83 -6.26
C ASP A 152 -10.28 -1.11 -7.03
N GLY A 153 -9.16 -0.86 -6.38
CA GLY A 153 -8.08 -0.13 -7.00
C GLY A 153 -6.70 -0.57 -6.54
N ALA A 154 -5.71 -0.16 -7.31
CA ALA A 154 -4.31 -0.46 -7.03
C ALA A 154 -3.38 0.61 -7.57
N ILE A 155 -2.33 0.93 -6.83
CA ILE A 155 -1.29 1.86 -7.25
C ILE A 155 -0.03 1.09 -7.61
N ILE A 156 0.48 1.26 -8.83
CA ILE A 156 1.74 0.69 -9.31
C ILE A 156 2.71 1.82 -9.63
N GLY A 157 3.78 1.94 -8.88
CA GLY A 157 4.78 2.99 -9.02
C GLY A 157 5.09 3.71 -7.71
N GLY A 158 5.92 4.74 -7.79
CA GLY A 158 6.24 5.63 -6.66
C GLY A 158 5.24 6.77 -6.51
N PRO A 159 5.32 7.55 -5.42
CA PRO A 159 4.49 8.74 -5.25
C PRO A 159 4.63 9.71 -6.41
N PRO A 160 3.56 10.44 -6.79
CA PRO A 160 3.64 11.47 -7.81
C PRO A 160 4.71 12.51 -7.51
N LYS A 161 5.39 12.99 -8.53
CA LYS A 161 6.40 14.05 -8.44
C LYS A 161 6.25 15.02 -9.61
N LEU A 162 6.25 16.31 -9.29
CA LEU A 162 6.30 17.36 -10.29
C LEU A 162 7.73 17.49 -10.81
N ASP A 163 7.91 17.44 -12.11
CA ASP A 163 9.19 17.77 -12.73
C ASP A 163 9.34 19.32 -12.76
N PRO A 164 10.31 19.89 -12.04
CA PRO A 164 10.48 21.33 -11.98
C PRO A 164 10.95 21.95 -13.31
N HIS A 165 11.43 21.16 -14.27
CA HIS A 165 11.97 21.66 -15.55
C HIS A 165 10.88 21.85 -16.59
N ASN A 166 9.88 20.95 -16.63
CA ASN A 166 8.83 20.98 -17.65
C ASN A 166 7.40 21.17 -17.06
N GLY A 167 7.27 21.16 -15.73
CA GLY A 167 5.97 21.29 -15.07
C GLY A 167 5.06 20.06 -15.22
N GLU A 168 5.58 18.94 -15.69
CA GLU A 168 4.82 17.70 -15.85
C GLU A 168 4.87 16.85 -14.60
N TRP A 169 3.77 16.13 -14.33
CA TRP A 169 3.72 15.18 -13.23
C TRP A 169 4.18 13.80 -13.67
N PHE A 170 5.23 13.29 -13.03
CA PHE A 170 5.47 11.85 -13.01
C PHE A 170 4.43 11.19 -12.12
N LYS A 171 3.57 10.33 -12.70
CA LYS A 171 2.43 9.71 -12.01
C LYS A 171 2.63 8.20 -11.89
N PRO A 172 2.21 7.58 -10.78
CA PRO A 172 2.04 6.13 -10.76
C PRO A 172 0.90 5.71 -11.69
N ASN A 173 0.84 4.43 -12.06
CA ASN A 173 -0.35 3.86 -12.66
C ASN A 173 -1.36 3.56 -11.56
N ILE A 174 -2.54 4.15 -11.64
CA ILE A 174 -3.70 3.81 -10.79
C ILE A 174 -4.62 2.94 -11.63
N MET A 175 -4.77 1.68 -11.21
CA MET A 175 -5.66 0.73 -11.83
C MET A 175 -6.95 0.67 -11.03
N LEU A 176 -8.08 0.68 -11.69
CA LEU A 176 -9.40 0.54 -11.07
C LEU A 176 -10.18 -0.61 -11.69
N SER A 177 -11.03 -1.24 -10.92
CA SER A 177 -12.00 -2.22 -11.36
C SER A 177 -13.27 -2.20 -10.49
N GLY A 178 -14.35 -2.74 -11.03
CA GLY A 178 -15.63 -2.81 -10.36
C GLY A 178 -16.79 -2.45 -11.27
N PRO A 179 -18.02 -2.65 -10.80
CA PRO A 179 -19.23 -2.46 -11.62
C PRO A 179 -19.56 -1.01 -11.94
N SER A 180 -19.00 -0.06 -11.17
CA SER A 180 -19.33 1.37 -11.29
C SER A 180 -18.08 2.19 -11.60
N LYS A 181 -18.17 3.03 -12.62
CA LYS A 181 -17.19 4.10 -12.91
C LYS A 181 -17.28 5.21 -11.86
N LEU A 182 -16.33 6.15 -11.86
CA LEU A 182 -16.33 7.30 -10.95
C LEU A 182 -17.29 8.42 -11.40
N SER A 183 -18.29 8.12 -12.20
CA SER A 183 -19.25 9.08 -12.74
C SER A 183 -20.30 9.50 -11.71
N LEU A 184 -20.56 10.80 -11.58
CA LEU A 184 -21.62 11.34 -10.76
C LEU A 184 -22.95 11.51 -11.56
N THR A 185 -22.90 11.55 -12.87
CA THR A 185 -24.07 11.74 -13.75
C THR A 185 -25.01 10.54 -13.76
N ALA A 186 -24.49 9.33 -13.53
CA ALA A 186 -25.30 8.11 -13.48
C ALA A 186 -26.37 8.07 -12.37
N PHE A 187 -26.37 9.05 -11.46
CA PHE A 187 -27.33 9.15 -10.35
C PHE A 187 -28.38 10.23 -10.55
N ASN A 188 -28.28 11.04 -11.60
CA ASN A 188 -29.21 12.12 -11.93
C ASN A 188 -30.28 11.71 -12.95
N GLU A 189 -30.47 10.40 -13.23
CA GLU A 189 -31.41 9.89 -14.25
C GLU A 189 -32.91 10.11 -13.94
N HIS A 190 -33.26 10.96 -12.99
CA HIS A 190 -34.65 11.32 -12.68
C HIS A 190 -35.07 12.72 -13.11
N ASP A 191 -34.23 13.50 -13.78
CA ASP A 191 -34.64 14.79 -14.34
C ASP A 191 -34.91 14.66 -15.85
N ASP A 192 -36.11 15.10 -16.23
CA ASP A 192 -36.70 15.08 -17.56
C ASP A 192 -35.71 15.49 -18.67
N ALA A 193 -35.41 14.54 -19.53
CA ALA A 193 -34.53 14.68 -20.68
C ALA A 193 -35.13 15.64 -21.72
N THR A 194 -34.88 16.95 -21.62
CA THR A 194 -35.11 17.88 -22.72
C THR A 194 -34.21 19.12 -22.70
N THR A 195 -32.95 18.98 -22.38
CA THR A 195 -31.98 20.00 -22.75
C THR A 195 -30.66 19.32 -23.12
N LEU A 196 -30.42 19.22 -24.43
CA LEU A 196 -29.10 18.90 -24.98
C LEU A 196 -28.18 20.10 -24.64
N VAL A 197 -27.69 20.16 -23.42
CA VAL A 197 -26.53 20.97 -23.06
C VAL A 197 -25.32 20.18 -23.54
N GLU A 198 -24.43 20.84 -24.30
CA GLU A 198 -23.11 20.29 -24.63
C GLU A 198 -22.52 19.71 -23.35
N THR A 199 -22.27 18.39 -23.32
CA THR A 199 -21.92 17.64 -22.13
C THR A 199 -20.59 18.15 -21.59
N GLU A 200 -20.65 18.97 -20.53
CA GLU A 200 -19.46 19.16 -19.68
C GLU A 200 -18.97 17.80 -19.23
N GLU A 201 -17.67 17.57 -19.35
CA GLU A 201 -17.02 16.32 -18.88
C GLU A 201 -17.42 16.05 -17.43
N ASP A 202 -17.85 14.82 -17.11
CA ASP A 202 -18.25 14.42 -15.76
C ASP A 202 -17.08 14.58 -14.77
N ASP A 203 -17.36 14.99 -13.53
CA ASP A 203 -16.34 15.19 -12.50
C ASP A 203 -15.52 13.93 -12.21
N GLY A 204 -16.13 12.75 -12.34
CA GLY A 204 -15.44 11.48 -12.22
C GLY A 204 -14.46 11.24 -13.38
N GLU A 205 -14.84 11.58 -14.61
CA GLU A 205 -13.95 11.47 -15.77
C GLU A 205 -12.76 12.42 -15.65
N VAL A 206 -13.00 13.65 -15.16
CA VAL A 206 -11.92 14.61 -14.87
C VAL A 206 -10.96 14.04 -13.82
N LEU A 207 -11.49 13.46 -12.74
CA LEU A 207 -10.68 12.83 -11.69
C LEU A 207 -9.87 11.66 -12.23
N GLU A 208 -10.48 10.77 -13.03
CA GLU A 208 -9.80 9.65 -13.69
C GLU A 208 -8.63 10.13 -14.56
N ARG A 209 -8.82 11.17 -15.33
CA ARG A 209 -7.80 11.77 -16.19
C ARG A 209 -6.66 12.42 -15.38
N VAL A 210 -7.00 13.15 -14.32
CA VAL A 210 -6.00 13.76 -13.41
C VAL A 210 -5.15 12.70 -12.75
N LEU A 211 -5.76 11.63 -12.28
CA LEU A 211 -5.07 10.49 -11.64
C LEU A 211 -4.34 9.60 -12.64
N GLY A 212 -4.65 9.63 -13.92
CA GLY A 212 -4.14 8.71 -14.93
C GLY A 212 -4.68 7.29 -14.74
N VAL A 213 -5.97 7.18 -14.43
CA VAL A 213 -6.66 5.92 -14.18
C VAL A 213 -6.65 4.99 -15.40
N LYS A 214 -6.49 3.71 -15.13
CA LYS A 214 -6.66 2.63 -16.10
C LYS A 214 -7.68 1.63 -15.56
N TRP A 215 -8.84 1.58 -16.17
CA TRP A 215 -9.82 0.55 -15.87
C TRP A 215 -9.37 -0.79 -16.43
N VAL A 216 -9.33 -1.83 -15.58
CA VAL A 216 -8.85 -3.16 -15.95
C VAL A 216 -9.94 -4.22 -15.99
N GLY A 217 -11.16 -3.87 -15.56
CA GLY A 217 -12.31 -4.76 -15.64
C GLY A 217 -13.51 -4.27 -14.84
N ASN A 218 -14.60 -5.03 -14.92
CA ASN A 218 -15.90 -4.68 -14.32
C ASN A 218 -16.15 -5.42 -12.99
N GLU A 219 -15.23 -6.28 -12.56
CA GLU A 219 -15.39 -7.08 -11.36
C GLU A 219 -14.44 -6.61 -10.26
N ILE A 220 -14.91 -6.63 -9.03
CA ILE A 220 -14.11 -6.33 -7.85
C ILE A 220 -13.04 -7.41 -7.66
N GLY A 221 -11.80 -6.97 -7.43
CA GLY A 221 -10.64 -7.83 -7.29
C GLY A 221 -9.74 -7.87 -8.53
N GLN A 222 -10.18 -7.35 -9.69
CA GLN A 222 -9.36 -7.38 -10.90
C GLN A 222 -8.18 -6.40 -10.83
N ALA A 223 -8.37 -5.19 -10.30
CA ALA A 223 -7.29 -4.22 -10.11
C ALA A 223 -6.29 -4.72 -9.03
N SER A 224 -6.81 -5.22 -7.91
CA SER A 224 -6.00 -5.88 -6.88
C SER A 224 -5.24 -7.08 -7.42
N GLY A 225 -5.87 -7.93 -8.24
CA GLY A 225 -5.24 -9.08 -8.89
C GLY A 225 -4.05 -8.68 -9.76
N VAL A 226 -4.21 -7.66 -10.61
CA VAL A 226 -3.09 -7.13 -11.41
C VAL A 226 -1.95 -6.66 -10.51
N LYS A 227 -2.27 -5.97 -9.42
CA LYS A 227 -1.26 -5.50 -8.45
C LYS A 227 -0.53 -6.66 -7.81
N MET A 228 -1.25 -7.70 -7.36
CA MET A 228 -0.64 -8.85 -6.71
C MET A 228 0.26 -9.61 -7.68
N CYS A 229 -0.17 -9.86 -8.92
CA CYS A 229 0.66 -10.48 -9.96
C CYS A 229 1.90 -9.66 -10.30
N PHE A 230 1.78 -8.33 -10.43
CA PHE A 230 2.92 -7.46 -10.68
C PHE A 230 3.89 -7.44 -9.48
N ALA A 231 3.37 -7.32 -8.27
CA ALA A 231 4.17 -7.25 -7.06
C ALA A 231 4.87 -8.57 -6.74
N SER A 232 4.26 -9.71 -7.07
CA SER A 232 4.87 -11.04 -6.92
C SER A 232 6.20 -11.14 -7.67
N LEU A 233 6.25 -10.62 -8.89
CA LEU A 233 7.46 -10.62 -9.70
C LEU A 233 8.50 -9.63 -9.17
N THR A 234 8.11 -8.40 -8.87
CA THR A 234 9.07 -7.35 -8.49
C THR A 234 9.59 -7.54 -7.06
N LYS A 235 8.72 -7.82 -6.09
CA LYS A 235 9.13 -8.03 -4.69
C LYS A 235 9.65 -9.44 -4.46
N GLY A 236 9.05 -10.45 -5.12
CA GLY A 236 9.58 -11.81 -5.09
C GLY A 236 11.02 -11.86 -5.59
N LEU A 237 11.30 -11.26 -6.77
CA LEU A 237 12.68 -11.16 -7.29
C LEU A 237 13.59 -10.38 -6.33
N THR A 238 13.08 -9.34 -5.66
CA THR A 238 13.86 -8.60 -4.66
C THR A 238 14.24 -9.49 -3.48
N ALA A 239 13.31 -10.29 -2.93
CA ALA A 239 13.57 -11.20 -1.82
C ALA A 239 14.60 -12.28 -2.22
N LEU A 240 14.43 -12.91 -3.38
CA LEU A 240 15.39 -13.89 -3.91
C LEU A 240 16.78 -13.28 -4.11
N ALA A 241 16.86 -12.04 -4.60
CA ALA A 241 18.11 -11.32 -4.75
C ALA A 241 18.78 -11.05 -3.39
N ILE A 242 18.00 -10.66 -2.38
CA ILE A 242 18.49 -10.44 -1.02
C ILE A 242 19.12 -11.72 -0.46
N GLU A 243 18.44 -12.84 -0.54
CA GLU A 243 18.98 -14.14 -0.10
C GLU A 243 20.26 -14.51 -0.86
N SER A 244 20.21 -14.41 -2.19
CA SER A 244 21.35 -14.75 -3.06
C SER A 244 22.57 -13.88 -2.78
N PHE A 245 22.39 -12.56 -2.70
CA PHE A 245 23.49 -11.61 -2.49
C PHE A 245 24.07 -11.70 -1.08
N THR A 246 23.21 -11.90 -0.05
CA THR A 246 23.66 -12.11 1.32
C THR A 246 24.46 -13.41 1.44
N THR A 247 23.99 -14.49 0.83
CA THR A 247 24.71 -15.77 0.81
C THR A 247 26.04 -15.64 0.08
N ALA A 248 26.05 -15.00 -1.09
CA ALA A 248 27.30 -14.75 -1.84
C ALA A 248 28.27 -13.88 -1.03
N SER A 249 27.78 -12.87 -0.31
CA SER A 249 28.59 -12.04 0.57
C SER A 249 29.22 -12.87 1.70
N SER A 250 28.45 -13.75 2.32
CA SER A 250 28.95 -14.65 3.38
C SER A 250 29.99 -15.66 2.89
N LEU A 251 29.94 -16.02 1.60
CA LEU A 251 30.91 -16.87 0.93
C LEU A 251 32.13 -16.10 0.36
N GLY A 252 32.17 -14.76 0.48
CA GLY A 252 33.20 -13.92 -0.15
C GLY A 252 33.06 -13.81 -1.67
N LEU A 253 31.88 -14.10 -2.24
CA LEU A 253 31.60 -14.21 -3.67
C LEU A 253 30.65 -13.11 -4.19
N LEU A 254 30.38 -12.06 -3.42
CA LEU A 254 29.44 -11.01 -3.83
C LEU A 254 29.85 -10.36 -5.17
N LYS A 255 31.11 -9.93 -5.28
CA LYS A 255 31.61 -9.30 -6.52
C LYS A 255 31.56 -10.25 -7.72
N PRO A 256 32.06 -11.51 -7.65
CA PRO A 256 31.88 -12.47 -8.75
C PRO A 256 30.41 -12.68 -9.17
N LEU A 257 29.44 -12.73 -8.23
CA LEU A 257 28.02 -12.83 -8.55
C LEU A 257 27.52 -11.60 -9.31
N GLN A 258 27.87 -10.39 -8.82
CA GLN A 258 27.49 -9.15 -9.49
C GLN A 258 28.03 -9.05 -10.91
N ASP A 259 29.30 -9.48 -11.14
CA ASP A 259 29.93 -9.47 -12.47
C ASP A 259 29.21 -10.43 -13.41
N GLN A 260 28.89 -11.65 -12.97
CA GLN A 260 28.15 -12.61 -13.79
C GLN A 260 26.75 -12.14 -14.14
N LEU A 261 26.02 -11.54 -13.17
CA LEU A 261 24.71 -10.95 -13.44
C LEU A 261 24.80 -9.78 -14.41
N ALA A 262 25.80 -8.92 -14.28
CA ALA A 262 25.99 -7.79 -15.18
C ALA A 262 26.30 -8.24 -16.61
N GLU A 263 27.10 -9.31 -16.76
CA GLU A 263 27.47 -9.87 -18.07
C GLU A 263 26.32 -10.61 -18.75
N LYS A 264 25.63 -11.49 -18.02
CA LYS A 264 24.64 -12.42 -18.62
C LYS A 264 23.20 -11.87 -18.61
N THR A 265 22.83 -11.07 -17.60
CA THR A 265 21.47 -10.57 -17.39
C THR A 265 21.46 -9.11 -16.92
N PRO A 266 21.96 -8.16 -17.74
CA PRO A 266 22.21 -6.77 -17.31
C PRO A 266 20.95 -6.05 -16.79
N LEU A 267 19.77 -6.32 -17.35
CA LEU A 267 18.52 -5.72 -16.89
C LEU A 267 18.13 -6.23 -15.48
N ILE A 268 18.29 -7.54 -15.24
CA ILE A 268 18.05 -8.11 -13.91
C ILE A 268 19.08 -7.57 -12.92
N SER A 269 20.35 -7.52 -13.30
CA SER A 269 21.43 -6.96 -12.48
C SER A 269 21.14 -5.53 -12.06
N SER A 270 20.75 -4.66 -12.99
CA SER A 270 20.37 -3.28 -12.69
C SER A 270 19.18 -3.20 -11.72
N PHE A 271 18.14 -3.99 -11.99
CA PHE A 271 16.95 -4.03 -11.15
C PHE A 271 17.28 -4.47 -9.72
N VAL A 272 17.95 -5.62 -9.52
CA VAL A 272 18.18 -6.19 -8.20
C VAL A 272 19.14 -5.35 -7.35
N ASN A 273 20.20 -4.79 -7.94
CA ASN A 273 21.11 -3.90 -7.22
C ASN A 273 20.38 -2.66 -6.68
N ASN A 274 19.50 -2.05 -7.49
CA ASN A 274 18.69 -0.92 -7.06
C ASN A 274 17.64 -1.35 -6.01
N ALA A 275 16.95 -2.47 -6.23
CA ALA A 275 15.88 -2.95 -5.36
C ALA A 275 16.39 -3.30 -3.96
N ILE A 276 17.53 -3.99 -3.84
CA ILE A 276 18.17 -4.31 -2.55
C ILE A 276 18.42 -3.02 -1.74
N VAL A 277 18.92 -1.98 -2.38
CA VAL A 277 19.20 -0.70 -1.71
C VAL A 277 17.93 0.07 -1.37
N GLN A 278 16.89 0.03 -2.19
CA GLN A 278 15.66 0.82 -1.99
C GLN A 278 14.64 0.15 -1.05
N MET A 279 14.80 -1.13 -0.75
CA MET A 279 13.83 -1.92 -0.01
C MET A 279 13.83 -1.66 1.51
N PRO A 280 14.97 -1.52 2.24
CA PRO A 280 15.00 -1.58 3.69
C PRO A 280 13.96 -0.71 4.41
N PRO A 281 13.80 0.59 4.11
CA PRO A 281 12.81 1.43 4.79
C PRO A 281 11.35 1.07 4.49
N LYS A 282 11.12 0.09 3.63
CA LYS A 282 9.78 -0.38 3.19
C LYS A 282 9.50 -1.81 3.64
N ALA A 283 10.49 -2.51 4.20
CA ALA A 283 10.41 -3.93 4.56
C ALA A 283 9.21 -4.21 5.49
N TYR A 284 8.96 -3.34 6.47
CA TYR A 284 7.86 -3.47 7.42
C TYR A 284 6.48 -3.69 6.75
N ARG A 285 6.19 -2.97 5.68
CA ARG A 285 4.91 -3.10 4.97
C ARG A 285 4.91 -4.20 3.92
N TRP A 286 6.09 -4.57 3.41
CA TRP A 286 6.20 -5.60 2.39
C TRP A 286 5.92 -6.99 2.94
N VAL A 287 6.06 -7.21 4.25
CA VAL A 287 5.64 -8.46 4.91
C VAL A 287 4.16 -8.72 4.61
N GLY A 288 3.26 -7.82 4.99
CA GLY A 288 1.83 -7.97 4.75
C GLY A 288 1.47 -8.01 3.26
N GLU A 289 2.18 -7.23 2.42
CA GLU A 289 1.96 -7.28 0.97
C GLU A 289 2.33 -8.67 0.38
N MET A 290 3.35 -9.36 0.89
CA MET A 290 3.69 -10.73 0.46
C MET A 290 2.68 -11.77 0.97
N GLU A 291 2.09 -11.55 2.13
CA GLU A 291 1.01 -12.38 2.65
C GLU A 291 -0.25 -12.27 1.77
N GLU A 292 -0.65 -11.07 1.37
CA GLU A 292 -1.75 -10.85 0.40
C GLU A 292 -1.45 -11.48 -0.97
N ILE A 293 -0.18 -11.45 -1.42
CA ILE A 293 0.24 -12.15 -2.63
C ILE A 293 0.11 -13.67 -2.46
N ALA A 294 0.54 -14.22 -1.31
CA ALA A 294 0.40 -15.64 -1.01
C ALA A 294 -1.07 -16.09 -1.06
N ASP A 295 -1.97 -15.28 -0.47
CA ASP A 295 -3.40 -15.54 -0.50
C ASP A 295 -3.95 -15.46 -1.93
N THR A 296 -3.57 -14.45 -2.71
CA THR A 296 -3.99 -14.30 -4.10
C THR A 296 -3.61 -15.52 -4.94
N PHE A 297 -2.36 -15.95 -4.87
CA PHE A 297 -1.89 -17.08 -5.67
C PHE A 297 -2.49 -18.42 -5.23
N HIS A 298 -2.83 -18.54 -3.96
CA HIS A 298 -3.53 -19.69 -3.44
C HIS A 298 -5.00 -19.74 -3.88
N GLU A 299 -5.73 -18.66 -3.66
CA GLU A 299 -7.18 -18.62 -3.86
C GLU A 299 -7.56 -18.51 -5.34
N GLU A 300 -6.84 -17.69 -6.10
CA GLU A 300 -7.16 -17.46 -7.52
C GLU A 300 -6.36 -18.40 -8.44
N GLY A 301 -5.14 -18.79 -8.05
CA GLY A 301 -4.25 -19.61 -8.88
C GLY A 301 -4.13 -21.07 -8.49
N GLY A 302 -4.60 -21.45 -7.30
CA GLY A 302 -4.47 -22.81 -6.75
C GLY A 302 -3.05 -23.21 -6.35
N PHE A 303 -2.12 -22.25 -6.23
CA PHE A 303 -0.74 -22.52 -5.83
C PHE A 303 -0.60 -22.62 -4.31
N ASP A 304 0.47 -23.28 -3.85
CA ASP A 304 0.84 -23.29 -2.43
C ASP A 304 1.35 -21.92 -1.98
N LYS A 305 1.06 -21.52 -0.74
CA LYS A 305 1.46 -20.21 -0.18
C LYS A 305 2.95 -20.11 0.13
N THR A 306 3.66 -21.22 0.22
CA THR A 306 5.01 -21.34 0.78
C THR A 306 6.04 -20.41 0.16
N ILE A 307 6.01 -20.23 -1.17
CA ILE A 307 6.97 -19.33 -1.87
C ILE A 307 6.86 -17.91 -1.33
N TYR A 308 5.64 -17.36 -1.25
CA TYR A 308 5.43 -15.97 -0.85
C TYR A 308 5.47 -15.78 0.66
N GLN A 309 5.11 -16.81 1.45
CA GLN A 309 5.35 -16.83 2.89
C GLN A 309 6.86 -16.81 3.19
N GLY A 310 7.67 -17.56 2.43
CA GLY A 310 9.14 -17.49 2.52
C GLY A 310 9.67 -16.09 2.19
N THR A 311 9.17 -15.45 1.12
CA THR A 311 9.56 -14.09 0.77
C THR A 311 9.11 -13.06 1.81
N ALA A 312 7.93 -13.23 2.43
CA ALA A 312 7.49 -12.41 3.57
C ALA A 312 8.47 -12.50 4.73
N GLU A 313 8.98 -13.70 5.02
CA GLU A 313 9.94 -13.93 6.08
C GLU A 313 11.29 -13.25 5.85
N VAL A 314 11.74 -13.14 4.59
CA VAL A 314 12.94 -12.35 4.24
C VAL A 314 12.73 -10.88 4.64
N PHE A 315 11.60 -10.27 4.30
CA PHE A 315 11.32 -8.88 4.67
C PHE A 315 11.08 -8.71 6.17
N ARG A 316 10.48 -9.68 6.85
CA ARG A 316 10.32 -9.67 8.31
C ARG A 316 11.68 -9.70 9.00
N THR A 317 12.60 -10.54 8.56
CA THR A 317 13.98 -10.58 9.08
C THR A 317 14.68 -9.22 8.95
N ILE A 318 14.56 -8.56 7.79
CA ILE A 318 15.14 -7.23 7.59
C ILE A 318 14.54 -6.21 8.56
N ASN A 319 13.23 -6.24 8.73
CA ASN A 319 12.51 -5.29 9.57
C ASN A 319 12.76 -5.48 11.06
N GLU A 320 12.79 -6.73 11.53
CA GLU A 320 12.78 -7.06 12.96
C GLU A 320 14.17 -7.42 13.51
N ASP A 321 15.00 -8.06 12.71
CA ASP A 321 16.26 -8.65 13.16
C ASP A 321 17.50 -7.84 12.72
N THR A 322 17.32 -6.73 11.98
CA THR A 322 18.42 -5.87 11.54
C THR A 322 18.21 -4.38 11.89
N GLU A 323 19.29 -3.62 11.91
CA GLU A 323 19.22 -2.16 12.04
C GLU A 323 18.51 -1.50 10.85
N LEU A 324 18.45 -2.17 9.71
CA LEU A 324 17.81 -1.67 8.49
C LEU A 324 16.31 -1.41 8.68
N GLY A 325 15.64 -2.16 9.58
CA GLY A 325 14.21 -1.95 9.89
C GLY A 325 13.91 -0.63 10.58
N ARG A 326 14.93 0.06 11.13
CA ARG A 326 14.80 1.38 11.76
C ARG A 326 14.99 2.53 10.78
N GLU A 327 15.51 2.25 9.59
CA GLU A 327 15.78 3.24 8.56
C GLU A 327 14.48 3.78 7.95
N ARG A 328 14.43 5.09 7.71
CA ARG A 328 13.27 5.76 7.11
C ARG A 328 13.63 6.36 5.76
N THR A 329 12.70 6.32 4.83
CA THR A 329 12.88 6.97 3.53
C THR A 329 13.26 8.45 3.72
N GLY A 330 14.32 8.88 3.05
CA GLY A 330 14.83 10.27 3.12
C GLY A 330 15.74 10.59 4.32
N LEU A 331 15.79 9.75 5.37
CA LEU A 331 16.60 9.97 6.58
C LEU A 331 17.62 8.84 6.82
N ARG A 332 17.89 8.04 5.80
CA ARG A 332 18.73 6.85 5.94
C ARG A 332 20.18 7.16 6.26
N THR A 333 20.71 6.43 7.22
CA THR A 333 22.13 6.42 7.58
C THR A 333 22.83 5.16 7.10
N ARG A 334 22.14 4.01 7.09
CA ARG A 334 22.63 2.70 6.70
C ARG A 334 21.86 2.10 5.50
N GLY A 335 22.35 0.99 4.97
CA GLY A 335 21.74 0.28 3.85
C GLY A 335 21.75 1.07 2.55
N LYS A 336 22.72 1.93 2.32
CA LYS A 336 22.83 2.78 1.11
C LYS A 336 23.57 2.10 -0.03
N THR A 337 24.25 0.98 0.21
CA THR A 337 24.92 0.15 -0.79
C THR A 337 24.49 -1.29 -0.61
N VAL A 338 24.70 -2.10 -1.64
CA VAL A 338 24.42 -3.54 -1.61
C VAL A 338 25.25 -4.22 -0.53
N GLU A 339 26.53 -3.87 -0.43
CA GLU A 339 27.48 -4.40 0.56
C GLU A 339 27.03 -4.13 1.98
N ASP A 340 26.57 -2.89 2.28
CA ASP A 340 26.07 -2.53 3.62
C ASP A 340 24.78 -3.30 3.95
N VAL A 341 23.85 -3.44 3.00
CA VAL A 341 22.63 -4.22 3.20
C VAL A 341 22.94 -5.70 3.47
N THR A 342 23.79 -6.31 2.65
CA THR A 342 24.13 -7.75 2.79
C THR A 342 24.92 -8.04 4.04
N THR A 343 25.82 -7.14 4.49
CA THR A 343 26.57 -7.26 5.74
C THR A 343 25.62 -7.21 6.94
N LEU A 344 24.78 -6.17 7.04
CA LEU A 344 23.83 -6.01 8.13
C LEU A 344 22.82 -7.16 8.20
N LEU A 345 22.41 -7.68 7.04
CA LEU A 345 21.50 -8.82 7.02
C LEU A 345 22.20 -10.12 7.49
N ALA A 346 23.45 -10.35 7.07
CA ALA A 346 24.22 -11.50 7.53
C ALA A 346 24.43 -11.47 9.05
N GLU A 347 24.69 -10.29 9.62
CA GLU A 347 24.77 -10.09 11.09
C GLU A 347 23.41 -10.37 11.75
N GLY A 348 22.32 -9.79 11.24
CA GLY A 348 20.96 -10.00 11.77
C GLY A 348 20.54 -11.47 11.76
N MET A 349 20.89 -12.22 10.70
CA MET A 349 20.59 -13.64 10.60
C MET A 349 21.29 -14.47 11.69
N LYS A 350 22.53 -14.11 12.08
CA LYS A 350 23.22 -14.75 13.21
C LYS A 350 22.46 -14.50 14.52
N HIS A 351 22.13 -13.25 14.80
CA HIS A 351 21.38 -12.88 16.02
C HIS A 351 20.00 -13.57 16.08
N ARG A 352 19.32 -13.67 14.94
CA ARG A 352 18.04 -14.38 14.85
C ARG A 352 18.20 -15.87 15.19
N THR A 353 19.20 -16.55 14.63
CA THR A 353 19.47 -17.97 14.90
C THR A 353 19.74 -18.20 16.38
N GLU A 354 20.56 -17.35 17.00
CA GLU A 354 20.85 -17.41 18.44
C GLU A 354 19.59 -17.20 19.29
N ARG A 355 18.76 -16.20 18.95
CA ARG A 355 17.49 -15.92 19.64
C ARG A 355 16.53 -17.11 19.56
N LEU A 356 16.35 -17.68 18.38
CA LEU A 356 15.49 -18.84 18.17
C LEU A 356 16.01 -20.09 18.90
N SER A 357 17.32 -20.31 18.90
CA SER A 357 17.97 -21.41 19.63
C SER A 357 17.80 -21.26 21.14
N ARG A 358 17.97 -20.06 21.70
CA ARG A 358 17.73 -19.76 23.12
C ARG A 358 16.27 -19.96 23.51
N ALA A 359 15.34 -19.50 22.66
CA ALA A 359 13.90 -19.67 22.88
C ALA A 359 13.50 -21.16 22.86
N ALA A 360 13.98 -21.93 21.89
CA ALA A 360 13.73 -23.35 21.79
C ALA A 360 14.29 -24.14 23.01
N ALA A 361 15.48 -23.79 23.48
CA ALA A 361 16.10 -24.38 24.68
C ALA A 361 15.32 -24.01 25.96
N ALA A 362 14.69 -22.87 26.02
CA ALA A 362 13.86 -22.46 27.17
C ALA A 362 12.52 -23.19 27.23
N ILE A 363 11.96 -23.56 26.05
CA ILE A 363 10.66 -24.26 25.95
C ILE A 363 10.81 -25.76 26.21
N ASP A 364 11.88 -26.42 25.72
CA ASP A 364 12.17 -27.83 25.91
C ASP A 364 13.68 -28.04 26.09
N PRO A 365 14.17 -28.08 27.33
CA PRO A 365 15.58 -28.38 27.60
C PRO A 365 16.05 -29.75 27.08
N SER A 366 15.13 -30.65 26.74
CA SER A 366 15.45 -31.97 26.14
C SER A 366 15.53 -31.96 24.61
N ALA A 367 15.09 -30.86 23.95
CA ALA A 367 15.07 -30.76 22.49
C ALA A 367 16.47 -30.77 21.87
N SER A 368 17.48 -30.26 22.57
CA SER A 368 18.89 -30.34 22.16
C SER A 368 19.42 -31.75 22.02
N LYS A 369 18.87 -32.69 22.80
CA LYS A 369 19.24 -34.13 22.75
C LYS A 369 18.59 -34.89 21.60
N LYS A 370 17.52 -34.35 21.01
CA LYS A 370 16.74 -35.00 19.93
C LYS A 370 17.08 -34.52 18.51
N ASN A 371 17.77 -33.42 18.38
CA ASN A 371 18.15 -32.87 17.06
C ASN A 371 19.67 -32.66 16.98
N PRO A 372 20.43 -33.58 16.32
CA PRO A 372 21.89 -33.50 16.22
C PRO A 372 22.38 -32.18 15.58
N LYS A 373 21.67 -31.63 14.59
CA LYS A 373 22.04 -30.35 13.96
C LYS A 373 21.87 -29.16 14.91
N LEU A 374 20.92 -29.23 15.84
CA LEU A 374 20.72 -28.22 16.86
C LEU A 374 21.82 -28.33 17.94
N ALA A 375 22.21 -29.55 18.28
CA ALA A 375 23.31 -29.83 19.22
C ALA A 375 24.67 -29.35 18.67
N GLU A 376 24.90 -29.53 17.35
CA GLU A 376 26.11 -29.11 16.67
C GLU A 376 26.18 -27.58 16.58
N ALA A 377 25.06 -26.89 16.29
CA ALA A 377 24.98 -25.43 16.29
C ALA A 377 25.19 -24.83 17.68
N LEU A 378 24.73 -25.52 18.75
CA LEU A 378 24.91 -25.07 20.14
C LEU A 378 26.35 -25.37 20.66
N SER A 379 27.02 -26.42 20.17
CA SER A 379 28.41 -26.70 20.55
C SER A 379 29.42 -25.77 19.89
N GLY A 380 29.10 -25.27 18.69
CA GLY A 380 29.90 -24.22 18.02
C GLY A 380 29.89 -22.85 18.70
N LEU A 381 28.86 -22.55 19.48
CA LEU A 381 28.73 -21.30 20.23
C LEU A 381 29.57 -21.26 21.52
N ASN A 382 29.86 -22.44 22.12
CA ASN A 382 30.65 -22.53 23.36
C ASN A 382 32.19 -22.47 23.15
N ILE A 383 32.65 -22.57 21.88
CA ILE A 383 34.09 -22.53 21.58
C ILE A 383 34.62 -21.09 21.53
N ALA A 384 33.73 -20.10 21.27
CA ALA A 384 34.12 -18.69 21.17
C ALA A 384 34.35 -18.02 22.54
N GLU A 385 33.82 -18.57 23.65
CA GLU A 385 34.02 -17.99 24.99
C GLU A 385 35.33 -18.44 25.69
N GLU A 386 35.99 -19.50 25.20
CA GLU A 386 37.25 -20.00 25.82
C GLU A 386 38.53 -19.41 25.17
N GLU A 387 38.46 -18.76 24.01
CA GLU A 387 39.65 -18.16 23.37
C GLU A 387 39.93 -16.69 23.72
N GLU A 388 38.98 -15.96 24.33
CA GLU A 388 39.24 -14.59 24.81
C GLU A 388 39.82 -14.50 26.26
N GLY A 389 40.13 -15.63 26.85
CA GLY A 389 40.64 -15.72 28.24
C GLY A 389 42.08 -16.22 28.38
N LYS A 390 42.97 -16.10 27.37
CA LYS A 390 44.42 -16.34 27.52
C LYS A 390 45.27 -15.24 26.92
#